data_a1551ae3227ba42ebda46513d386773a
#
_entry.id   a1551ae3227ba42ebda46513d386773a
#
_cell.length_a   1.000
_cell.length_b   1.000
_cell.length_c   1.000
_cell.angle_alpha   90.00
_cell.angle_beta   90.00
_cell.angle_gamma   90.00
#
_symmetry.space_group_name_H-M   'P 1'
#
loop_
_entity.id
_entity.type
_entity.pdbx_description
1 polymer ?
#
loop_
_entity_poly.entity_id
_entity_poly.type
_entity_poly.pdbx_seq_one_letter_code
_entity_poly.pdbx_strand_id
1 'polypeptide(L)'
;MKYKWFKIITLASSLEENTVDLQNDHFYDGGSVRVANAKIKCWKTKGHGAQTFLQVVENSCNPGFVALGQRLGKERLFSYIEKFGFGKKTGIDLNGEATGIIFKLDRVGEVELATTAFGQGVSVTPIQQITAVSAAINGGKLFKPYIVKSITEPETNNAVVTNKPQMVRRVISEEASKKTALALESVVTNGTGRNAFIDGYRVGGKTGTAQKVKDGAYMSGNYILSFIGFLPADNPKVVVYVAIDNPKGIVQYGGTVAAPIAKAILEDSINALNIPKSEDAKEKNYQLWDKKYAEVPNVVNQKLSDVKGSLQKFDVQYTGSGEYILFQSPSAGERVYEGSKIRILLGDKK
;
A
#
# COMPACT_ATOMS: atom_id res chain seq x y z
N MET A 1 11.72 -9.55 10.61
CA MET A 1 10.27 -9.23 10.62
C MET A 1 9.58 -10.00 9.50
N LYS A 2 8.38 -10.61 9.73
CA LYS A 2 7.63 -11.37 8.73
C LYS A 2 6.53 -10.47 8.15
N TYR A 3 6.33 -10.42 6.80
CA TYR A 3 5.49 -9.40 6.18
C TYR A 3 4.55 -9.94 5.09
N LYS A 4 3.25 -9.72 5.24
CA LYS A 4 2.21 -10.16 4.26
C LYS A 4 2.20 -9.42 2.91
N TRP A 5 2.87 -8.27 2.77
CA TRP A 5 3.04 -7.58 1.48
C TRP A 5 3.96 -8.37 0.51
N PHE A 6 4.72 -9.37 0.99
CA PHE A 6 5.49 -10.30 0.16
C PHE A 6 4.64 -10.99 -0.93
N LYS A 7 3.34 -11.00 -0.73
CA LYS A 7 2.34 -11.38 -1.74
C LYS A 7 2.51 -10.65 -3.07
N ILE A 8 3.05 -9.41 -3.08
CA ILE A 8 3.36 -8.69 -4.32
C ILE A 8 4.39 -9.45 -5.15
N ILE A 9 5.40 -10.01 -4.49
CA ILE A 9 6.47 -10.77 -5.17
C ILE A 9 5.91 -12.07 -5.75
N THR A 10 5.11 -12.81 -4.96
CA THR A 10 4.45 -14.02 -5.44
C THR A 10 3.52 -13.72 -6.62
N LEU A 11 2.72 -12.64 -6.54
CA LEU A 11 1.86 -12.19 -7.63
C LEU A 11 2.66 -11.86 -8.89
N ALA A 12 3.68 -11.00 -8.77
CA ALA A 12 4.50 -10.57 -9.90
C ALA A 12 5.20 -11.76 -10.58
N SER A 13 5.72 -12.71 -9.79
CA SER A 13 6.35 -13.93 -10.30
C SER A 13 5.34 -14.86 -10.98
N SER A 14 4.12 -14.98 -10.43
CA SER A 14 3.06 -15.80 -11.04
C SER A 14 2.56 -15.21 -12.36
N LEU A 15 2.52 -13.88 -12.47
CA LEU A 15 2.16 -13.18 -13.71
C LEU A 15 3.28 -13.30 -14.77
N GLU A 16 4.54 -13.21 -14.37
CA GLU A 16 5.68 -13.40 -15.27
C GLU A 16 5.72 -14.81 -15.86
N GLU A 17 5.46 -15.82 -15.03
CA GLU A 17 5.46 -17.23 -15.45
C GLU A 17 4.11 -17.68 -16.06
N ASN A 18 3.14 -16.77 -16.21
CA ASN A 18 1.79 -17.05 -16.73
C ASN A 18 1.10 -18.22 -16.01
N THR A 19 1.33 -18.38 -14.68
CA THR A 19 0.70 -19.42 -13.86
C THR A 19 -0.66 -19.02 -13.33
N VAL A 20 -1.13 -17.81 -13.64
CA VAL A 20 -2.43 -17.27 -13.24
C VAL A 20 -2.97 -16.29 -14.26
N ASP A 21 -4.27 -16.39 -14.55
CA ASP A 21 -5.09 -15.34 -15.13
C ASP A 21 -5.93 -14.70 -14.01
N LEU A 22 -5.74 -13.40 -13.78
CA LEU A 22 -6.40 -12.70 -12.69
C LEU A 22 -7.91 -12.58 -12.86
N GLN A 23 -8.41 -12.56 -14.09
CA GLN A 23 -9.83 -12.37 -14.42
C GLN A 23 -10.56 -13.69 -14.57
N ASN A 24 -9.94 -14.66 -15.25
CA ASN A 24 -10.61 -15.89 -15.68
C ASN A 24 -10.37 -17.07 -14.72
N ASP A 25 -9.25 -17.09 -14.01
CA ASP A 25 -9.01 -18.12 -12.99
C ASP A 25 -9.81 -17.84 -11.72
N HIS A 26 -10.39 -18.90 -11.15
CA HIS A 26 -11.20 -18.83 -9.95
C HIS A 26 -10.57 -19.63 -8.80
N PHE A 27 -10.86 -19.20 -7.59
CA PHE A 27 -10.43 -19.82 -6.36
C PHE A 27 -11.56 -19.80 -5.32
N TYR A 28 -11.76 -20.92 -4.61
CA TYR A 28 -12.71 -20.99 -3.50
C TYR A 28 -11.97 -20.97 -2.17
N ASP A 29 -12.26 -19.98 -1.33
CA ASP A 29 -11.72 -19.85 0.03
C ASP A 29 -12.78 -20.24 1.07
N GLY A 30 -12.64 -21.43 1.67
CA GLY A 30 -13.44 -21.91 2.79
C GLY A 30 -12.94 -21.47 4.18
N GLY A 31 -12.05 -20.45 4.24
CA GLY A 31 -11.48 -19.91 5.49
C GLY A 31 -10.16 -20.56 5.91
N SER A 32 -9.75 -21.65 5.29
CA SER A 32 -8.45 -22.28 5.51
C SER A 32 -8.10 -23.27 4.40
N VAL A 33 -6.81 -23.57 4.26
CA VAL A 33 -6.29 -24.65 3.40
C VAL A 33 -5.35 -25.55 4.22
N ARG A 34 -5.38 -26.84 3.95
CA ARG A 34 -4.42 -27.82 4.52
C ARG A 34 -3.26 -28.00 3.55
N VAL A 35 -2.05 -27.88 4.05
CA VAL A 35 -0.82 -28.16 3.30
C VAL A 35 0.01 -29.10 4.17
N ALA A 36 0.23 -30.33 3.72
CA ALA A 36 0.80 -31.43 4.50
C ALA A 36 0.09 -31.53 5.88
N ASN A 37 0.84 -31.41 6.98
CA ASN A 37 0.32 -31.45 8.35
C ASN A 37 -0.14 -30.08 8.89
N ALA A 38 0.04 -28.98 8.15
CA ALA A 38 -0.28 -27.64 8.60
C ALA A 38 -1.66 -27.17 8.09
N LYS A 39 -2.41 -26.48 8.96
CA LYS A 39 -3.65 -25.78 8.61
C LYS A 39 -3.37 -24.28 8.51
N ILE A 40 -3.37 -23.74 7.31
CA ILE A 40 -3.17 -22.31 7.03
C ILE A 40 -4.53 -21.61 6.98
N LYS A 41 -4.74 -20.68 7.89
CA LYS A 41 -6.01 -19.96 8.02
C LYS A 41 -6.04 -18.67 7.18
N CYS A 42 -7.19 -18.38 6.59
CA CYS A 42 -7.48 -17.05 6.08
C CYS A 42 -7.70 -16.07 7.25
N TRP A 43 -7.47 -14.78 7.02
CA TRP A 43 -7.81 -13.75 8.02
C TRP A 43 -9.33 -13.62 8.19
N LYS A 44 -10.11 -13.87 7.14
CA LYS A 44 -11.56 -14.02 7.20
C LYS A 44 -11.88 -15.48 7.53
N THR A 45 -12.21 -15.75 8.77
CA THR A 45 -12.33 -17.11 9.30
C THR A 45 -13.42 -17.95 8.62
N LYS A 46 -14.50 -17.31 8.13
CA LYS A 46 -15.58 -17.95 7.34
C LYS A 46 -15.21 -18.11 5.85
N GLY A 47 -14.01 -17.64 5.43
CA GLY A 47 -13.59 -17.62 4.04
C GLY A 47 -14.22 -16.50 3.21
N HIS A 48 -13.70 -16.33 2.00
CA HIS A 48 -14.20 -15.35 1.02
C HIS A 48 -15.21 -15.98 0.05
N GLY A 49 -15.34 -17.32 0.04
CA GLY A 49 -16.15 -18.04 -0.94
C GLY A 49 -15.48 -18.11 -2.31
N ALA A 50 -16.30 -18.18 -3.36
CA ALA A 50 -15.83 -18.14 -4.75
C ALA A 50 -15.34 -16.72 -5.11
N GLN A 51 -14.16 -16.62 -5.70
CA GLN A 51 -13.53 -15.36 -6.10
C GLN A 51 -12.61 -15.56 -7.30
N THR A 52 -12.43 -14.54 -8.13
CA THR A 52 -11.37 -14.52 -9.14
C THR A 52 -10.01 -14.35 -8.46
N PHE A 53 -8.90 -14.62 -9.18
CA PHE A 53 -7.58 -14.35 -8.59
C PHE A 53 -7.30 -12.86 -8.40
N LEU A 54 -7.94 -11.95 -9.15
CA LEU A 54 -7.91 -10.53 -8.83
C LEU A 54 -8.51 -10.26 -7.45
N GLN A 55 -9.67 -10.84 -7.15
CA GLN A 55 -10.30 -10.75 -5.83
C GLN A 55 -9.47 -11.42 -4.71
N VAL A 56 -8.71 -12.48 -5.02
CA VAL A 56 -7.70 -13.05 -4.09
C VAL A 56 -6.67 -11.99 -3.69
N VAL A 57 -6.22 -11.18 -4.65
CA VAL A 57 -5.25 -10.09 -4.40
C VAL A 57 -5.89 -8.95 -3.61
N GLU A 58 -7.08 -8.50 -4.01
CA GLU A 58 -7.89 -7.45 -3.36
C GLU A 58 -8.17 -7.77 -1.89
N ASN A 59 -8.65 -8.99 -1.65
CA ASN A 59 -8.99 -9.51 -0.33
C ASN A 59 -7.76 -9.93 0.49
N SER A 60 -6.59 -9.94 -0.12
CA SER A 60 -5.38 -10.47 0.55
C SER A 60 -5.59 -11.88 1.12
N CYS A 61 -6.26 -12.76 0.38
CA CYS A 61 -6.63 -14.11 0.79
C CYS A 61 -5.38 -14.99 0.95
N ASN A 62 -5.13 -15.52 2.17
CA ASN A 62 -3.94 -16.38 2.39
C ASN A 62 -4.02 -17.70 1.62
N PRO A 63 -5.14 -18.47 1.67
CA PRO A 63 -5.27 -19.70 0.89
C PRO A 63 -5.07 -19.51 -0.61
N GLY A 64 -5.57 -18.40 -1.18
CA GLY A 64 -5.37 -18.10 -2.60
C GLY A 64 -3.90 -17.84 -2.94
N PHE A 65 -3.14 -17.16 -2.08
CA PHE A 65 -1.70 -16.99 -2.26
C PHE A 65 -0.90 -18.27 -2.04
N VAL A 66 -1.37 -19.19 -1.19
CA VAL A 66 -0.80 -20.56 -1.11
C VAL A 66 -0.95 -21.26 -2.47
N ALA A 67 -2.13 -21.20 -3.07
CA ALA A 67 -2.38 -21.77 -4.41
C ALA A 67 -1.46 -21.16 -5.48
N LEU A 68 -1.24 -19.83 -5.47
CA LEU A 68 -0.28 -19.19 -6.39
C LEU A 68 1.15 -19.72 -6.18
N GLY A 69 1.59 -19.82 -4.93
CA GLY A 69 2.93 -20.37 -4.62
C GLY A 69 3.09 -21.82 -5.05
N GLN A 70 2.04 -22.64 -4.88
CA GLN A 70 2.03 -24.03 -5.33
C GLN A 70 2.05 -24.16 -6.86
N ARG A 71 1.29 -23.33 -7.59
CA ARG A 71 1.31 -23.26 -9.07
C ARG A 71 2.68 -22.84 -9.60
N LEU A 72 3.34 -21.89 -8.92
CA LEU A 72 4.66 -21.41 -9.29
C LEU A 72 5.76 -22.47 -9.02
N GLY A 73 5.63 -23.20 -7.92
CA GLY A 73 6.62 -24.17 -7.44
C GLY A 73 7.78 -23.53 -6.68
N LYS A 74 8.47 -24.31 -5.88
CA LYS A 74 9.52 -23.80 -4.97
C LYS A 74 10.73 -23.23 -5.71
N GLU A 75 11.18 -23.90 -6.76
CA GLU A 75 12.34 -23.52 -7.54
C GLU A 75 12.16 -22.11 -8.16
N ARG A 76 11.01 -21.89 -8.80
CA ARG A 76 10.69 -20.60 -9.44
C ARG A 76 10.49 -19.52 -8.39
N LEU A 77 9.68 -19.77 -7.35
CA LEU A 77 9.43 -18.77 -6.31
C LEU A 77 10.74 -18.30 -5.66
N PHE A 78 11.63 -19.22 -5.29
CA PHE A 78 12.89 -18.87 -4.64
C PHE A 78 13.89 -18.21 -5.61
N SER A 79 13.89 -18.59 -6.89
CA SER A 79 14.64 -17.87 -7.93
C SER A 79 14.19 -16.41 -8.03
N TYR A 80 12.87 -16.14 -8.01
CA TYR A 80 12.37 -14.74 -8.02
C TYR A 80 12.69 -14.00 -6.71
N ILE A 81 12.64 -14.64 -5.56
CA ILE A 81 13.07 -14.07 -4.28
C ILE A 81 14.51 -13.54 -4.41
N GLU A 82 15.40 -14.34 -4.96
CA GLU A 82 16.78 -13.92 -5.18
C GLU A 82 16.91 -12.83 -6.27
N LYS A 83 16.18 -12.98 -7.40
CA LYS A 83 16.17 -11.97 -8.48
C LYS A 83 15.68 -10.60 -7.99
N PHE A 84 14.70 -10.55 -7.09
CA PHE A 84 14.21 -9.32 -6.45
C PHE A 84 15.16 -8.74 -5.39
N GLY A 85 16.29 -9.41 -5.12
CA GLY A 85 17.37 -8.91 -4.25
C GLY A 85 17.23 -9.28 -2.78
N PHE A 86 16.29 -10.16 -2.40
CA PHE A 86 16.18 -10.62 -1.02
C PHE A 86 17.33 -11.56 -0.62
N GLY A 87 17.64 -11.56 0.67
CA GLY A 87 18.74 -12.37 1.22
C GLY A 87 20.13 -11.78 1.01
N LYS A 88 20.25 -10.63 0.33
CA LYS A 88 21.51 -9.91 0.08
C LYS A 88 21.35 -8.45 0.48
N LYS A 89 22.45 -7.74 0.76
CA LYS A 89 22.45 -6.29 0.95
C LYS A 89 22.07 -5.60 -0.36
N THR A 90 21.29 -4.52 -0.29
CA THR A 90 20.92 -3.71 -1.46
C THR A 90 22.08 -2.85 -1.93
N GLY A 91 23.04 -2.60 -1.06
CA GLY A 91 24.19 -1.73 -1.29
C GLY A 91 23.86 -0.25 -1.22
N ILE A 92 22.77 0.11 -0.50
CA ILE A 92 22.48 1.51 -0.16
C ILE A 92 23.66 2.14 0.57
N ASP A 93 23.86 3.43 0.38
CA ASP A 93 24.92 4.24 0.99
C ASP A 93 24.67 4.58 2.47
N LEU A 94 24.14 3.60 3.23
CA LEU A 94 23.91 3.67 4.67
C LEU A 94 24.63 2.52 5.39
N ASN A 95 25.14 2.82 6.59
CA ASN A 95 25.75 1.80 7.44
C ASN A 95 24.69 0.91 8.11
N GLY A 96 25.10 -0.32 8.52
CA GLY A 96 24.26 -1.23 9.29
C GLY A 96 23.22 -2.01 8.49
N GLU A 97 23.35 -2.10 7.16
CA GLU A 97 22.40 -2.87 6.33
C GLU A 97 22.48 -4.37 6.64
N ALA A 98 21.32 -4.98 6.93
CA ALA A 98 21.19 -6.42 7.15
C ALA A 98 20.70 -7.13 5.87
N THR A 99 21.01 -8.43 5.76
CA THR A 99 20.64 -9.26 4.60
C THR A 99 19.24 -9.86 4.67
N GLY A 100 18.60 -9.82 5.86
CA GLY A 100 17.36 -10.56 6.09
C GLY A 100 17.63 -12.07 6.32
N ILE A 101 16.54 -12.85 6.41
CA ILE A 101 16.58 -14.30 6.62
C ILE A 101 15.65 -14.94 5.60
N ILE A 102 16.18 -15.77 4.73
CA ILE A 102 15.47 -16.52 3.70
C ILE A 102 15.79 -18.01 3.89
N PHE A 103 14.82 -18.89 3.72
CA PHE A 103 15.08 -20.33 3.72
C PHE A 103 16.05 -20.71 2.60
N LYS A 104 16.93 -21.64 2.90
CA LYS A 104 17.71 -22.31 1.86
C LYS A 104 16.80 -23.26 1.08
N LEU A 105 16.96 -23.32 -0.24
CA LEU A 105 16.06 -24.05 -1.14
C LEU A 105 15.97 -25.55 -0.79
N ASP A 106 17.07 -26.15 -0.35
CA ASP A 106 17.16 -27.56 0.10
C ASP A 106 16.30 -27.87 1.34
N ARG A 107 15.97 -26.83 2.14
CA ARG A 107 15.14 -26.94 3.35
C ARG A 107 13.68 -26.53 3.11
N VAL A 108 13.30 -26.24 1.87
CA VAL A 108 11.93 -25.83 1.53
C VAL A 108 11.09 -27.05 1.22
N GLY A 109 10.21 -27.39 2.15
CA GLY A 109 9.11 -28.33 1.97
C GLY A 109 7.83 -27.62 1.52
N GLU A 110 6.72 -28.37 1.51
CA GLU A 110 5.41 -27.84 1.09
C GLU A 110 4.91 -26.72 2.02
N VAL A 111 5.14 -26.85 3.33
CA VAL A 111 4.70 -25.85 4.32
C VAL A 111 5.53 -24.57 4.22
N GLU A 112 6.85 -24.68 4.03
CA GLU A 112 7.72 -23.53 3.83
C GLU A 112 7.40 -22.80 2.53
N LEU A 113 7.14 -23.51 1.44
CA LEU A 113 6.67 -22.92 0.17
C LEU A 113 5.37 -22.17 0.39
N ALA A 114 4.36 -22.80 0.99
CA ALA A 114 3.06 -22.22 1.24
C ALA A 114 3.15 -20.96 2.12
N THR A 115 3.92 -21.02 3.21
CA THR A 115 4.09 -19.88 4.12
C THR A 115 4.89 -18.74 3.49
N THR A 116 5.89 -19.05 2.69
CA THR A 116 6.68 -18.07 1.93
C THR A 116 5.80 -17.34 0.92
N ALA A 117 4.92 -18.05 0.20
CA ALA A 117 4.05 -17.47 -0.82
C ALA A 117 3.17 -16.30 -0.29
N PHE A 118 2.77 -16.31 0.98
CA PHE A 118 2.02 -15.19 1.57
C PHE A 118 2.83 -14.37 2.61
N GLY A 119 4.16 -14.59 2.70
CA GLY A 119 5.09 -13.72 3.44
C GLY A 119 5.28 -14.06 4.91
N GLN A 120 5.04 -15.30 5.33
CA GLN A 120 5.36 -15.76 6.69
C GLN A 120 6.66 -16.57 6.78
N GLY A 121 7.23 -17.01 5.67
CA GLY A 121 8.49 -17.75 5.60
C GLY A 121 9.75 -16.90 5.46
N VAL A 122 9.64 -15.58 5.39
CA VAL A 122 10.77 -14.68 5.11
C VAL A 122 10.87 -13.55 6.13
N SER A 123 12.10 -13.13 6.44
CA SER A 123 12.40 -11.94 7.22
C SER A 123 13.31 -11.04 6.39
N VAL A 124 12.88 -9.82 6.09
CA VAL A 124 13.57 -8.91 5.18
C VAL A 124 13.65 -7.50 5.76
N THR A 125 14.51 -6.65 5.21
CA THR A 125 14.65 -5.27 5.67
C THR A 125 13.65 -4.35 4.96
N PRO A 126 13.27 -3.20 5.55
CA PRO A 126 12.43 -2.20 4.88
C PRO A 126 12.99 -1.75 3.53
N ILE A 127 14.30 -1.57 3.42
CA ILE A 127 14.92 -1.15 2.16
C ILE A 127 14.84 -2.25 1.09
N GLN A 128 15.04 -3.51 1.44
CA GLN A 128 14.83 -4.61 0.50
C GLN A 128 13.38 -4.65 0.01
N GLN A 129 12.41 -4.37 0.89
CA GLN A 129 11.00 -4.37 0.54
C GLN A 129 10.68 -3.30 -0.50
N ILE A 130 11.02 -2.04 -0.19
CA ILE A 130 10.68 -0.92 -1.07
C ILE A 130 11.39 -1.05 -2.42
N THR A 131 12.64 -1.53 -2.41
CA THR A 131 13.41 -1.79 -3.63
C THR A 131 12.79 -2.89 -4.49
N ALA A 132 12.38 -4.01 -3.89
CA ALA A 132 11.76 -5.11 -4.60
C ALA A 132 10.35 -4.74 -5.14
N VAL A 133 9.53 -4.03 -4.34
CA VAL A 133 8.22 -3.57 -4.80
C VAL A 133 8.36 -2.52 -5.90
N SER A 134 9.33 -1.61 -5.79
CA SER A 134 9.65 -0.68 -6.89
C SER A 134 9.95 -1.43 -8.18
N ALA A 135 10.76 -2.50 -8.12
CA ALA A 135 11.04 -3.34 -9.30
C ALA A 135 9.78 -4.04 -9.84
N ALA A 136 8.87 -4.47 -8.96
CA ALA A 136 7.63 -5.12 -9.38
C ALA A 136 6.66 -4.21 -10.14
N ILE A 137 6.79 -2.88 -10.03
CA ILE A 137 5.83 -1.90 -10.59
C ILE A 137 6.43 -0.89 -11.58
N ASN A 138 7.76 -0.87 -11.79
CA ASN A 138 8.47 0.10 -12.63
C ASN A 138 8.93 -0.46 -13.99
N GLY A 139 8.27 -1.48 -14.49
CA GLY A 139 8.67 -2.21 -15.70
C GLY A 139 9.69 -3.32 -15.40
N GLY A 140 9.73 -3.84 -14.19
CA GLY A 140 10.56 -4.98 -13.79
C GLY A 140 12.02 -4.65 -13.50
N LYS A 141 12.39 -3.39 -13.35
CA LYS A 141 13.80 -2.94 -13.23
C LYS A 141 14.20 -2.81 -11.75
N LEU A 142 15.13 -3.64 -11.30
CA LEU A 142 15.72 -3.53 -9.97
C LEU A 142 16.88 -2.51 -10.02
N PHE A 143 16.78 -1.47 -9.20
CA PHE A 143 17.81 -0.45 -9.06
C PHE A 143 18.54 -0.58 -7.72
N LYS A 144 19.83 -0.19 -7.71
CA LYS A 144 20.55 0.04 -6.46
C LYS A 144 20.02 1.31 -5.80
N PRO A 145 19.49 1.24 -4.55
CA PRO A 145 19.06 2.45 -3.86
C PRO A 145 20.25 3.31 -3.40
N TYR A 146 20.06 4.62 -3.35
CA TYR A 146 21.01 5.57 -2.78
C TYR A 146 20.28 6.78 -2.20
N ILE A 147 20.89 7.46 -1.22
CA ILE A 147 20.40 8.68 -0.57
C ILE A 147 21.24 9.88 -0.99
N VAL A 148 22.56 9.71 -1.04
CA VAL A 148 23.47 10.79 -1.41
C VAL A 148 23.38 11.04 -2.90
N LYS A 149 22.87 12.20 -3.29
CA LYS A 149 22.81 12.62 -4.69
C LYS A 149 24.19 13.05 -5.21
N SER A 150 24.86 13.91 -4.45
CA SER A 150 26.19 14.40 -4.81
C SER A 150 26.98 14.80 -3.57
N ILE A 151 28.31 14.76 -3.69
CA ILE A 151 29.25 15.33 -2.73
C ILE A 151 30.00 16.44 -3.49
N THR A 152 29.97 17.66 -2.95
CA THR A 152 30.64 18.81 -3.53
C THR A 152 31.83 19.27 -2.66
N GLU A 153 32.83 19.80 -3.28
CA GLU A 153 33.96 20.45 -2.61
C GLU A 153 33.52 21.81 -2.04
N PRO A 154 33.75 22.11 -0.76
CA PRO A 154 33.20 23.30 -0.12
C PRO A 154 33.69 24.63 -0.76
N GLU A 155 34.92 24.67 -1.23
CA GLU A 155 35.55 25.90 -1.76
C GLU A 155 35.15 26.21 -3.22
N THR A 156 34.98 25.19 -4.03
CA THR A 156 34.74 25.36 -5.47
C THR A 156 33.31 25.05 -5.89
N ASN A 157 32.47 24.44 -5.01
CA ASN A 157 31.16 23.88 -5.34
C ASN A 157 31.19 22.82 -6.46
N ASN A 158 32.35 22.35 -6.87
CA ASN A 158 32.46 21.30 -7.85
C ASN A 158 32.02 19.94 -7.28
N ALA A 159 31.25 19.19 -8.05
CA ALA A 159 30.83 17.86 -7.64
C ALA A 159 32.01 16.88 -7.74
N VAL A 160 32.44 16.35 -6.57
CA VAL A 160 33.46 15.30 -6.46
C VAL A 160 32.85 13.93 -6.76
N VAL A 161 31.59 13.72 -6.31
CA VAL A 161 30.80 12.50 -6.55
C VAL A 161 29.40 12.89 -6.97
N THR A 162 28.88 12.24 -7.98
CA THR A 162 27.47 12.35 -8.39
C THR A 162 26.90 10.95 -8.61
N ASN A 163 25.95 10.55 -7.78
CA ASN A 163 25.24 9.30 -7.95
C ASN A 163 24.14 9.44 -9.01
N LYS A 164 24.04 8.43 -9.87
CA LYS A 164 22.99 8.29 -10.88
C LYS A 164 22.23 6.98 -10.67
N PRO A 165 20.96 6.88 -11.10
CA PRO A 165 20.22 5.62 -11.05
C PRO A 165 21.00 4.48 -11.72
N GLN A 166 21.28 3.42 -10.95
CA GLN A 166 22.01 2.24 -11.43
C GLN A 166 21.07 1.03 -11.45
N MET A 167 20.71 0.60 -12.65
CA MET A 167 19.93 -0.64 -12.83
C MET A 167 20.85 -1.84 -12.58
N VAL A 168 20.43 -2.70 -11.65
CA VAL A 168 21.14 -3.94 -11.31
C VAL A 168 20.75 -5.04 -12.31
N ARG A 169 19.44 -5.19 -12.57
CA ARG A 169 18.89 -6.19 -13.51
C ARG A 169 17.41 -5.92 -13.80
N ARG A 170 16.88 -6.57 -14.84
CA ARG A 170 15.44 -6.75 -15.03
C ARG A 170 15.03 -8.05 -14.35
N VAL A 171 14.01 -8.01 -13.50
CA VAL A 171 13.53 -9.16 -12.70
C VAL A 171 12.33 -9.83 -13.37
N ILE A 172 11.40 -9.02 -13.88
CA ILE A 172 10.19 -9.43 -14.60
C ILE A 172 10.02 -8.57 -15.86
N SER A 173 9.16 -9.01 -16.74
CA SER A 173 8.79 -8.27 -17.96
C SER A 173 8.02 -6.99 -17.61
N GLU A 174 7.97 -6.08 -18.56
CA GLU A 174 7.19 -4.85 -18.45
C GLU A 174 5.69 -5.15 -18.39
N GLU A 175 5.25 -6.20 -19.10
CA GLU A 175 3.85 -6.65 -19.09
C GLU A 175 3.43 -7.18 -17.73
N ALA A 176 4.22 -8.08 -17.11
CA ALA A 176 3.95 -8.60 -15.77
C ALA A 176 3.97 -7.49 -14.72
N SER A 177 4.87 -6.51 -14.87
CA SER A 177 4.94 -5.33 -14.02
C SER A 177 3.68 -4.47 -14.12
N LYS A 178 3.19 -4.18 -15.33
CA LYS A 178 1.93 -3.44 -15.55
C LYS A 178 0.73 -4.19 -14.94
N LYS A 179 0.60 -5.49 -15.19
CA LYS A 179 -0.46 -6.33 -14.61
C LYS A 179 -0.40 -6.32 -13.08
N THR A 180 0.81 -6.37 -12.50
CA THR A 180 1.02 -6.29 -11.05
C THR A 180 0.55 -4.94 -10.50
N ALA A 181 0.94 -3.83 -11.12
CA ALA A 181 0.54 -2.49 -10.71
C ALA A 181 -0.98 -2.29 -10.77
N LEU A 182 -1.64 -2.75 -11.85
CA LEU A 182 -3.10 -2.71 -12.00
C LEU A 182 -3.83 -3.55 -10.93
N ALA A 183 -3.32 -4.74 -10.61
CA ALA A 183 -3.90 -5.55 -9.54
C ALA A 183 -3.76 -4.88 -8.17
N LEU A 184 -2.63 -4.19 -7.92
CA LEU A 184 -2.41 -3.43 -6.69
C LEU A 184 -3.24 -2.13 -6.63
N GLU A 185 -3.55 -1.50 -7.76
CA GLU A 185 -4.52 -0.42 -7.85
C GLU A 185 -5.92 -0.92 -7.45
N SER A 186 -6.31 -2.11 -7.89
CA SER A 186 -7.59 -2.72 -7.51
C SER A 186 -7.67 -3.02 -6.00
N VAL A 187 -6.56 -3.35 -5.34
CA VAL A 187 -6.51 -3.47 -3.86
C VAL A 187 -6.89 -2.16 -3.17
N VAL A 188 -6.52 -1.02 -3.73
CA VAL A 188 -6.86 0.31 -3.16
C VAL A 188 -8.27 0.73 -3.54
N THR A 189 -8.73 0.42 -4.74
CA THR A 189 -10.07 0.80 -5.20
C THR A 189 -11.16 -0.09 -4.58
N ASN A 190 -10.96 -1.41 -4.60
CA ASN A 190 -12.00 -2.40 -4.27
C ASN A 190 -11.67 -3.25 -3.03
N GLY A 191 -10.41 -3.30 -2.62
CA GLY A 191 -9.90 -4.27 -1.66
C GLY A 191 -9.55 -3.70 -0.27
N THR A 192 -8.63 -4.40 0.39
CA THR A 192 -8.18 -4.10 1.75
C THR A 192 -7.38 -2.81 1.91
N GLY A 193 -6.97 -2.18 0.81
CA GLY A 193 -6.18 -0.94 0.79
C GLY A 193 -6.98 0.35 0.64
N ARG A 194 -8.31 0.28 0.63
CA ARG A 194 -9.22 1.41 0.28
C ARG A 194 -9.01 2.71 1.06
N ASN A 195 -8.48 2.64 2.28
CA ASN A 195 -8.17 3.83 3.07
C ASN A 195 -6.95 4.62 2.56
N ALA A 196 -6.22 4.09 1.57
CA ALA A 196 -5.18 4.82 0.85
C ALA A 196 -5.67 5.46 -0.47
N PHE A 197 -6.96 5.35 -0.78
CA PHE A 197 -7.54 5.94 -1.98
C PHE A 197 -7.47 7.48 -1.96
N ILE A 198 -7.06 8.07 -3.10
CA ILE A 198 -6.98 9.52 -3.31
C ILE A 198 -7.78 9.85 -4.57
N ASP A 199 -8.78 10.72 -4.45
CA ASP A 199 -9.63 11.10 -5.58
C ASP A 199 -8.84 11.82 -6.67
N GLY A 200 -9.06 11.41 -7.91
CA GLY A 200 -8.36 11.94 -9.07
C GLY A 200 -6.95 11.38 -9.27
N TYR A 201 -6.52 10.39 -8.47
CA TYR A 201 -5.21 9.76 -8.61
C TYR A 201 -5.31 8.24 -8.63
N ARG A 202 -4.46 7.61 -9.44
CA ARG A 202 -4.36 6.17 -9.52
C ARG A 202 -3.36 5.68 -8.47
N VAL A 203 -3.88 5.24 -7.33
CA VAL A 203 -3.06 4.75 -6.21
C VAL A 203 -3.09 3.23 -6.19
N GLY A 204 -1.92 2.62 -6.24
CA GLY A 204 -1.75 1.19 -6.00
C GLY A 204 -1.17 0.91 -4.63
N GLY A 205 -1.42 -0.27 -4.07
CA GLY A 205 -0.81 -0.62 -2.79
C GLY A 205 -1.22 -1.97 -2.22
N LYS A 206 -0.59 -2.33 -1.10
CA LYS A 206 -0.85 -3.59 -0.40
C LYS A 206 -0.73 -3.45 1.10
N THR A 207 -1.73 -3.93 1.81
CA THR A 207 -1.73 -4.04 3.26
C THR A 207 -0.87 -5.19 3.75
N GLY A 208 -0.23 -5.01 4.90
CA GLY A 208 0.45 -6.05 5.66
C GLY A 208 0.00 -6.06 7.12
N THR A 209 -0.25 -7.26 7.65
CA THR A 209 -0.50 -7.49 9.07
C THR A 209 0.27 -8.74 9.46
N ALA A 210 1.40 -8.57 10.11
CA ALA A 210 2.29 -9.67 10.45
C ALA A 210 2.37 -9.87 11.96
N GLN A 211 2.11 -11.09 12.43
CA GLN A 211 2.30 -11.44 13.83
C GLN A 211 3.78 -11.38 14.21
N LYS A 212 4.07 -10.80 15.36
CA LYS A 212 5.43 -10.83 15.93
C LYS A 212 5.76 -12.25 16.38
N VAL A 213 7.05 -12.56 16.35
CA VAL A 213 7.58 -13.85 16.81
C VAL A 213 8.56 -13.57 17.93
N LYS A 214 8.44 -14.32 19.03
CA LYS A 214 9.39 -14.36 20.12
C LYS A 214 9.69 -15.84 20.42
N ASP A 215 10.96 -16.17 20.58
CA ASP A 215 11.42 -17.52 20.89
C ASP A 215 10.83 -18.62 19.96
N GLY A 216 10.73 -18.32 18.66
CA GLY A 216 10.18 -19.23 17.65
C GLY A 216 8.66 -19.30 17.57
N ALA A 217 7.91 -18.74 18.53
CA ALA A 217 6.46 -18.80 18.62
C ALA A 217 5.79 -17.47 18.21
N TYR A 218 4.59 -17.57 17.60
CA TYR A 218 3.78 -16.40 17.27
C TYR A 218 3.15 -15.79 18.53
N MET A 219 3.37 -14.48 18.72
CA MET A 219 2.80 -13.71 19.82
C MET A 219 1.36 -13.30 19.50
N SER A 220 0.37 -13.85 20.21
CA SER A 220 -1.03 -13.42 20.07
C SER A 220 -1.19 -11.96 20.46
N GLY A 221 -2.00 -11.19 19.69
CA GLY A 221 -2.27 -9.77 19.96
C GLY A 221 -1.11 -8.81 19.72
N ASN A 222 0.01 -9.28 19.14
CA ASN A 222 1.18 -8.45 18.82
C ASN A 222 1.49 -8.50 17.33
N TYR A 223 1.26 -7.37 16.64
CA TYR A 223 1.37 -7.30 15.19
C TYR A 223 2.25 -6.13 14.76
N ILE A 224 2.89 -6.30 13.61
CA ILE A 224 3.41 -5.20 12.81
C ILE A 224 2.39 -4.94 11.72
N LEU A 225 1.83 -3.74 11.73
CA LEU A 225 0.85 -3.27 10.75
C LEU A 225 1.58 -2.46 9.70
N SER A 226 1.36 -2.78 8.43
CA SER A 226 2.05 -2.05 7.38
C SER A 226 1.17 -1.82 6.15
N PHE A 227 1.57 -0.82 5.38
CA PHE A 227 1.05 -0.56 4.05
C PHE A 227 2.20 -0.13 3.16
N ILE A 228 2.26 -0.67 1.96
CA ILE A 228 3.10 -0.16 0.89
C ILE A 228 2.17 0.40 -0.18
N GLY A 229 2.37 1.67 -0.54
CA GLY A 229 1.57 2.39 -1.52
C GLY A 229 2.44 3.10 -2.54
N PHE A 230 1.90 3.33 -3.72
CA PHE A 230 2.60 4.03 -4.79
C PHE A 230 1.61 4.76 -5.69
N LEU A 231 2.07 5.79 -6.37
CA LEU A 231 1.32 6.52 -7.39
C LEU A 231 2.25 7.22 -8.42
N PRO A 232 1.71 7.55 -9.61
CA PRO A 232 0.52 6.97 -10.24
C PRO A 232 0.70 5.46 -10.51
N ALA A 233 -0.39 4.67 -10.51
CA ALA A 233 -0.27 3.20 -10.65
C ALA A 233 0.20 2.76 -12.05
N ASP A 234 -0.06 3.56 -13.07
CA ASP A 234 0.35 3.33 -14.47
C ASP A 234 1.78 3.79 -14.76
N ASN A 235 2.29 4.78 -14.01
CA ASN A 235 3.66 5.30 -14.16
C ASN A 235 4.22 5.74 -12.79
N PRO A 236 4.60 4.82 -11.91
CA PRO A 236 4.96 5.12 -10.54
C PRO A 236 6.11 6.11 -10.41
N LYS A 237 5.88 7.19 -9.66
CA LYS A 237 6.85 8.24 -9.33
C LYS A 237 7.32 8.16 -7.89
N VAL A 238 6.45 7.68 -7.00
CA VAL A 238 6.73 7.57 -5.57
C VAL A 238 6.21 6.25 -5.03
N VAL A 239 6.99 5.64 -4.14
CA VAL A 239 6.60 4.46 -3.35
C VAL A 239 6.79 4.81 -1.88
N VAL A 240 5.76 4.57 -1.08
CA VAL A 240 5.77 4.82 0.37
C VAL A 240 5.57 3.50 1.11
N TYR A 241 6.40 3.24 2.10
CA TYR A 241 6.25 2.11 3.01
C TYR A 241 6.07 2.61 4.44
N VAL A 242 4.92 2.32 5.02
CA VAL A 242 4.59 2.61 6.43
C VAL A 242 4.52 1.31 7.21
N ALA A 243 5.22 1.25 8.33
CA ALA A 243 5.18 0.12 9.25
C ALA A 243 5.05 0.63 10.69
N ILE A 244 4.08 0.09 11.43
CA ILE A 244 3.81 0.45 12.83
C ILE A 244 3.96 -0.81 13.66
N ASP A 245 4.91 -0.77 14.60
CA ASP A 245 5.21 -1.90 15.46
C ASP A 245 4.30 -1.90 16.67
N ASN A 246 3.46 -2.93 16.75
CA ASN A 246 2.69 -3.31 17.93
C ASN A 246 1.82 -2.19 18.52
N PRO A 247 1.00 -1.46 17.73
CA PRO A 247 0.11 -0.44 18.26
C PRO A 247 -0.90 -1.06 19.24
N LYS A 248 -1.23 -0.33 20.30
CA LYS A 248 -2.17 -0.76 21.35
C LYS A 248 -3.41 0.12 21.35
N GLY A 249 -4.52 -0.41 21.88
CA GLY A 249 -5.77 0.35 22.03
C GLY A 249 -6.54 0.61 20.72
N ILE A 250 -6.14 -0.02 19.61
CA ILE A 250 -6.76 0.15 18.29
C ILE A 250 -6.96 -1.19 17.59
N VAL A 251 -7.83 -1.20 16.58
CA VAL A 251 -8.03 -2.37 15.71
C VAL A 251 -6.77 -2.60 14.87
N GLN A 252 -6.18 -3.79 15.01
CA GLN A 252 -4.85 -4.10 14.47
C GLN A 252 -4.91 -4.63 13.04
N TYR A 253 -5.27 -3.77 12.07
CA TYR A 253 -5.20 -4.06 10.64
C TYR A 253 -4.41 -2.99 9.89
N GLY A 254 -3.52 -3.41 8.97
CA GLY A 254 -2.69 -2.49 8.19
C GLY A 254 -3.51 -1.51 7.33
N GLY A 255 -4.67 -1.97 6.82
CA GLY A 255 -5.58 -1.13 6.05
C GLY A 255 -6.28 -0.03 6.85
N THR A 256 -6.46 -0.21 8.17
CA THR A 256 -7.10 0.79 9.04
C THR A 256 -6.11 1.73 9.70
N VAL A 257 -4.86 1.31 9.88
CA VAL A 257 -3.85 2.07 10.65
C VAL A 257 -2.76 2.62 9.75
N ALA A 258 -2.13 1.77 8.92
CA ALA A 258 -0.99 2.18 8.10
C ALA A 258 -1.41 2.82 6.77
N ALA A 259 -2.52 2.39 6.16
CA ALA A 259 -2.96 2.93 4.88
C ALA A 259 -3.36 4.41 4.93
N PRO A 260 -4.07 4.93 5.97
CA PRO A 260 -4.35 6.37 6.08
C PRO A 260 -3.08 7.22 6.21
N ILE A 261 -2.06 6.73 6.93
CA ILE A 261 -0.78 7.44 7.08
C ILE A 261 -0.05 7.47 5.73
N ALA A 262 0.00 6.33 5.03
CA ALA A 262 0.58 6.29 3.70
C ALA A 262 -0.15 7.20 2.71
N LYS A 263 -1.49 7.30 2.82
CA LYS A 263 -2.30 8.24 2.04
C LYS A 263 -1.84 9.67 2.25
N ALA A 264 -1.72 10.13 3.50
CA ALA A 264 -1.27 11.50 3.80
C ALA A 264 0.11 11.79 3.20
N ILE A 265 1.07 10.84 3.34
CA ILE A 265 2.41 10.98 2.75
C ILE A 265 2.35 11.03 1.21
N LEU A 266 1.46 10.25 0.59
CA LEU A 266 1.28 10.27 -0.86
C LEU A 266 0.64 11.59 -1.32
N GLU A 267 -0.33 12.15 -0.57
CA GLU A 267 -0.94 13.46 -0.84
C GLU A 267 0.11 14.59 -0.76
N ASP A 268 0.97 14.58 0.25
CA ASP A 268 2.11 15.51 0.35
C ASP A 268 3.09 15.33 -0.83
N SER A 269 3.35 14.08 -1.23
CA SER A 269 4.24 13.78 -2.36
C SER A 269 3.66 14.25 -3.70
N ILE A 270 2.34 14.21 -3.90
CA ILE A 270 1.66 14.76 -5.07
C ILE A 270 1.99 16.23 -5.22
N ASN A 271 1.84 16.99 -4.13
CA ASN A 271 2.13 18.42 -4.12
C ASN A 271 3.61 18.71 -4.33
N ALA A 272 4.49 18.02 -3.62
CA ALA A 272 5.94 18.24 -3.70
C ALA A 272 6.54 17.89 -5.08
N LEU A 273 5.98 16.89 -5.75
CA LEU A 273 6.45 16.43 -7.07
C LEU A 273 5.62 16.95 -8.24
N ASN A 274 4.60 17.78 -7.98
CA ASN A 274 3.66 18.31 -8.96
C ASN A 274 3.06 17.21 -9.86
N ILE A 275 2.59 16.11 -9.24
CA ILE A 275 2.00 14.99 -9.97
C ILE A 275 0.59 15.39 -10.42
N PRO A 276 0.28 15.37 -11.73
CA PRO A 276 -1.03 15.75 -12.22
C PRO A 276 -2.10 14.72 -11.84
N LYS A 277 -3.36 15.15 -11.79
CA LYS A 277 -4.50 14.22 -11.70
C LYS A 277 -4.53 13.34 -12.94
N SER A 278 -4.99 12.10 -12.77
CA SER A 278 -5.18 11.14 -13.86
C SER A 278 -6.59 11.26 -14.41
N GLU A 279 -6.73 11.41 -15.74
CA GLU A 279 -8.01 11.41 -16.42
C GLU A 279 -8.76 10.08 -16.27
N ASP A 280 -8.02 8.97 -16.19
CA ASP A 280 -8.54 7.60 -16.02
C ASP A 280 -8.62 7.14 -14.56
N ALA A 281 -8.59 8.06 -13.59
CA ALA A 281 -8.70 7.70 -12.18
C ALA A 281 -10.04 7.04 -11.90
N LYS A 282 -10.00 5.86 -11.27
CA LYS A 282 -11.21 5.14 -10.86
C LYS A 282 -11.92 5.88 -9.74
N GLU A 283 -13.24 5.87 -9.77
CA GLU A 283 -14.05 6.33 -8.64
C GLU A 283 -13.96 5.34 -7.47
N LYS A 284 -14.01 5.86 -6.26
CA LYS A 284 -14.04 5.04 -5.06
C LYS A 284 -15.38 4.34 -4.93
N ASN A 285 -15.37 3.01 -4.85
CA ASN A 285 -16.56 2.25 -4.49
C ASN A 285 -16.75 2.31 -2.95
N TYR A 286 -17.62 3.24 -2.49
CA TYR A 286 -17.91 3.42 -1.07
C TYR A 286 -18.76 2.26 -0.54
N GLN A 287 -18.32 1.67 0.56
CA GLN A 287 -19.12 0.73 1.33
C GLN A 287 -19.82 1.45 2.48
N LEU A 288 -20.86 0.84 3.06
CA LEU A 288 -21.68 1.45 4.12
C LEU A 288 -20.90 2.01 5.32
N TRP A 289 -19.73 1.44 5.62
CA TRP A 289 -18.87 1.86 6.73
C TRP A 289 -17.69 2.77 6.31
N ASP A 290 -17.55 3.06 5.01
CA ASP A 290 -16.51 3.99 4.55
C ASP A 290 -16.95 5.42 4.88
N LYS A 291 -16.08 6.16 5.57
CA LYS A 291 -16.31 7.58 5.77
C LYS A 291 -16.08 8.32 4.47
N LYS A 292 -17.13 9.00 3.99
CA LYS A 292 -17.03 9.87 2.81
C LYS A 292 -16.32 11.17 3.18
N TYR A 293 -15.56 11.69 2.24
CA TYR A 293 -14.99 13.04 2.35
C TYR A 293 -15.85 14.05 1.59
N ALA A 294 -15.92 15.26 2.11
CA ALA A 294 -16.46 16.39 1.42
C ALA A 294 -15.46 17.55 1.46
N GLU A 295 -15.39 18.29 0.39
CA GLU A 295 -14.61 19.53 0.33
C GLU A 295 -15.41 20.65 0.99
N VAL A 296 -14.77 21.40 1.88
CA VAL A 296 -15.39 22.52 2.59
C VAL A 296 -15.67 23.65 1.59
N PRO A 297 -16.94 24.05 1.40
CA PRO A 297 -17.27 25.09 0.45
C PRO A 297 -16.77 26.46 0.92
N ASN A 298 -16.48 27.35 -0.01
CA ASN A 298 -16.23 28.74 0.35
C ASN A 298 -17.57 29.43 0.59
N VAL A 299 -17.87 29.78 1.82
CA VAL A 299 -19.12 30.46 2.20
C VAL A 299 -18.89 31.86 2.82
N VAL A 300 -17.62 32.27 2.97
CA VAL A 300 -17.28 33.58 3.53
C VAL A 300 -17.78 34.70 2.61
N ASN A 301 -18.32 35.76 3.19
CA ASN A 301 -18.96 36.92 2.53
C ASN A 301 -20.25 36.60 1.75
N GLN A 302 -20.84 35.41 1.94
CA GLN A 302 -22.12 35.05 1.33
C GLN A 302 -23.25 35.10 2.37
N LYS A 303 -24.51 35.25 1.90
CA LYS A 303 -25.67 35.13 2.79
C LYS A 303 -25.87 33.68 3.21
N LEU A 304 -26.18 33.47 4.48
CA LEU A 304 -26.42 32.11 5.01
C LEU A 304 -27.56 31.39 4.26
N SER A 305 -28.61 32.16 3.84
CA SER A 305 -29.73 31.61 3.05
C SER A 305 -29.26 30.90 1.79
N ASP A 306 -28.28 31.50 1.10
CA ASP A 306 -27.87 31.09 -0.26
C ASP A 306 -26.95 29.86 -0.25
N VAL A 307 -26.26 29.66 0.86
CA VAL A 307 -25.26 28.58 1.00
C VAL A 307 -25.72 27.39 1.81
N LYS A 308 -26.93 27.39 2.35
CA LYS A 308 -27.45 26.25 3.15
C LYS A 308 -27.36 24.91 2.44
N GLY A 309 -27.58 24.88 1.13
CA GLY A 309 -27.49 23.67 0.31
C GLY A 309 -26.10 23.08 0.26
N SER A 310 -25.06 23.90 0.14
CA SER A 310 -23.66 23.47 0.09
C SER A 310 -23.14 22.97 1.43
N LEU A 311 -23.80 23.34 2.52
CA LEU A 311 -23.43 22.97 3.88
C LEU A 311 -24.12 21.69 4.39
N GLN A 312 -25.04 21.08 3.65
CA GLN A 312 -25.83 19.92 4.07
C GLN A 312 -25.01 18.67 4.44
N LYS A 313 -23.79 18.59 3.92
CA LYS A 313 -22.88 17.46 4.21
C LYS A 313 -22.12 17.61 5.54
N PHE A 314 -22.36 18.68 6.30
CA PHE A 314 -21.58 19.02 7.48
C PHE A 314 -22.49 19.29 8.69
N ASP A 315 -21.91 19.13 9.90
CA ASP A 315 -22.50 19.57 11.16
C ASP A 315 -22.15 21.05 11.38
N VAL A 316 -23.09 21.95 11.07
CA VAL A 316 -22.80 23.39 11.06
C VAL A 316 -23.11 24.00 12.42
N GLN A 317 -22.12 24.65 13.02
CA GLN A 317 -22.25 25.39 14.26
C GLN A 317 -22.15 26.90 13.97
N TYR A 318 -23.22 27.62 14.32
CA TYR A 318 -23.30 29.04 14.14
C TYR A 318 -22.94 29.82 15.40
N THR A 319 -22.21 30.92 15.28
CA THR A 319 -21.91 31.88 16.33
C THR A 319 -22.14 33.30 15.78
N GLY A 320 -22.52 34.25 16.66
CA GLY A 320 -22.89 35.60 16.24
C GLY A 320 -24.32 35.69 15.72
N SER A 321 -24.68 36.85 15.21
CA SER A 321 -25.99 37.18 14.64
C SER A 321 -25.82 38.05 13.41
N GLY A 322 -26.68 37.91 12.38
CA GLY A 322 -26.61 38.63 11.11
C GLY A 322 -26.90 37.69 9.93
N GLU A 323 -27.03 38.27 8.74
CA GLU A 323 -27.36 37.52 7.53
C GLU A 323 -26.13 36.95 6.78
N TYR A 324 -24.96 37.53 7.01
CA TYR A 324 -23.73 37.21 6.25
C TYR A 324 -22.78 36.38 7.07
N ILE A 325 -22.02 35.51 6.37
CA ILE A 325 -20.96 34.70 6.95
C ILE A 325 -19.66 35.52 6.89
N LEU A 326 -19.13 35.87 8.06
CA LEU A 326 -17.89 36.66 8.17
C LEU A 326 -16.65 35.78 8.26
N PHE A 327 -16.79 34.54 8.76
CA PHE A 327 -15.68 33.61 8.97
C PHE A 327 -16.20 32.18 8.95
N GLN A 328 -15.35 31.26 8.49
CA GLN A 328 -15.58 29.81 8.55
C GLN A 328 -14.33 29.06 9.01
N SER A 329 -14.51 27.91 9.66
CA SER A 329 -13.46 26.97 10.01
C SER A 329 -14.03 25.55 10.00
N PRO A 330 -13.45 24.60 9.26
CA PRO A 330 -12.20 24.66 8.48
C PRO A 330 -12.24 25.62 7.29
N SER A 331 -11.07 25.87 6.67
CA SER A 331 -10.93 26.76 5.52
C SER A 331 -11.60 26.16 4.27
N ALA A 332 -12.01 27.05 3.35
CA ALA A 332 -12.52 26.62 2.04
C ALA A 332 -11.47 25.77 1.29
N GLY A 333 -11.94 24.71 0.62
CA GLY A 333 -11.08 23.78 -0.10
C GLY A 333 -10.48 22.66 0.78
N GLU A 334 -10.56 22.76 2.11
CA GLU A 334 -10.13 21.65 2.97
C GLU A 334 -11.03 20.43 2.78
N ARG A 335 -10.41 19.22 2.78
CA ARG A 335 -11.13 17.94 2.70
C ARG A 335 -11.33 17.38 4.09
N VAL A 336 -12.58 17.30 4.52
CA VAL A 336 -12.99 16.74 5.80
C VAL A 336 -14.00 15.60 5.61
N TYR A 337 -14.25 14.81 6.64
CA TYR A 337 -15.30 13.79 6.55
C TYR A 337 -16.69 14.42 6.46
N GLU A 338 -17.60 13.83 5.69
CA GLU A 338 -19.03 14.18 5.76
C GLU A 338 -19.51 14.05 7.22
N GLY A 339 -20.29 15.02 7.68
CA GLY A 339 -20.68 15.16 9.07
C GLY A 339 -19.65 15.83 10.00
N SER A 340 -18.49 16.26 9.46
CA SER A 340 -17.54 17.06 10.25
C SER A 340 -18.12 18.41 10.63
N LYS A 341 -17.67 18.94 11.77
CA LYS A 341 -18.11 20.23 12.26
C LYS A 341 -17.52 21.37 11.44
N ILE A 342 -18.39 22.26 10.95
CA ILE A 342 -18.01 23.56 10.40
C ILE A 342 -18.52 24.65 11.35
N ARG A 343 -17.62 25.50 11.82
CA ARG A 343 -17.95 26.69 12.62
C ARG A 343 -18.08 27.90 11.71
N ILE A 344 -19.18 28.61 11.84
CA ILE A 344 -19.50 29.79 11.04
C ILE A 344 -19.79 30.96 11.98
N LEU A 345 -19.12 32.09 11.74
CA LEU A 345 -19.42 33.37 12.41
C LEU A 345 -20.35 34.17 11.52
N LEU A 346 -21.52 34.53 12.06
CA LEU A 346 -22.49 35.37 11.41
C LEU A 346 -22.33 36.86 11.84
N GLY A 347 -22.61 37.74 10.94
CA GLY A 347 -22.64 39.20 11.19
C GLY A 347 -23.29 39.96 10.06
N ASP A 348 -23.37 41.28 10.20
CA ASP A 348 -23.87 42.16 9.17
C ASP A 348 -22.73 42.56 8.23
N LYS A 349 -23.05 42.76 6.96
CA LYS A 349 -22.10 43.23 5.97
C LYS A 349 -21.74 44.68 6.30
N LYS A 350 -20.45 44.94 6.56
CA LYS A 350 -19.99 46.34 6.70
C LYS A 350 -20.06 47.09 5.39
#